data_12d6795bfa7a087aa0efecf15ce2f6f2
#
_entry.id   12d6795bfa7a087aa0efecf15ce2f6f2
#
_cell.length_a   1.000
_cell.length_b   1.000
_cell.length_c   1.000
_cell.angle_alpha   90.00
_cell.angle_beta   90.00
_cell.angle_gamma   90.00
#
_symmetry.space_group_name_H-M   'P 1'
#
loop_
_entity.id
_entity.type
_entity.pdbx_description
1 polymer ?
#
loop_
_entity_poly.entity_id
_entity_poly.type
_entity_poly.pdbx_seq_one_letter_code
_entity_poly.pdbx_strand_id
1 'polypeptide(L)'
;MPVDLNIRGICCLRPGVPGVSDNIRVVSVLGRFLEHSRVYAFFRGDEVKVYTGSADLMPRNLDTRVELIVPVEDRAVRDDLLDAVERCLVDDAGAWDLGPERTWVRRTPGPEPRDVQRELMIGHAARAAEAS
;
A
#
# COMPACT_ATOMS: atom_id res chain seq x y z
N MET A 1 -10.38 2.81 -15.03
CA MET A 1 -9.45 1.88 -14.37
C MET A 1 -9.44 2.23 -12.88
N PRO A 2 -9.66 1.30 -11.95
CA PRO A 2 -9.57 1.56 -10.52
C PRO A 2 -8.10 1.82 -10.12
N VAL A 3 -7.92 2.64 -9.11
CA VAL A 3 -6.62 2.98 -8.50
C VAL A 3 -6.75 2.90 -6.99
N ASP A 4 -6.00 2.01 -6.37
CA ASP A 4 -5.92 1.87 -4.92
C ASP A 4 -4.57 2.41 -4.44
N LEU A 5 -4.61 3.28 -3.44
CA LEU A 5 -3.43 3.92 -2.87
C LEU A 5 -3.38 3.64 -1.37
N ASN A 6 -2.28 3.04 -0.90
CA ASN A 6 -1.95 3.04 0.52
C ASN A 6 -0.90 4.13 0.77
N ILE A 7 -1.29 5.20 1.45
CA ILE A 7 -0.46 6.39 1.63
C ILE A 7 -0.18 6.61 3.10
N ARG A 8 1.10 6.69 3.43
CA ARG A 8 1.56 7.09 4.75
C ARG A 8 1.66 8.61 4.83
N GLY A 9 0.89 9.23 5.72
CA GLY A 9 0.99 10.63 6.03
C GLY A 9 0.09 11.54 5.18
N ILE A 10 0.60 12.71 4.77
CA ILE A 10 -0.20 13.72 4.10
C ILE A 10 -0.52 13.29 2.66
N CYS A 11 -1.80 13.31 2.31
CA CYS A 11 -2.29 13.10 0.96
C CYS A 11 -2.99 14.36 0.45
N CYS A 12 -2.52 14.92 -0.66
CA CYS A 12 -3.11 16.10 -1.29
C CYS A 12 -4.23 15.73 -2.28
N LEU A 13 -4.40 14.46 -2.57
CA LEU A 13 -5.44 13.96 -3.47
C LEU A 13 -6.82 14.05 -2.81
N ARG A 14 -7.85 14.29 -3.61
CA ARG A 14 -9.26 14.15 -3.22
C ARG A 14 -9.83 12.94 -3.94
N PRO A 15 -9.94 11.78 -3.28
CA PRO A 15 -10.55 10.59 -3.87
C PRO A 15 -12.07 10.73 -3.95
N GLY A 16 -12.70 9.96 -4.85
CA GLY A 16 -14.16 9.86 -4.91
C GLY A 16 -14.88 11.10 -5.43
N VAL A 17 -14.18 12.04 -6.09
CA VAL A 17 -14.82 13.20 -6.72
C VAL A 17 -15.41 12.78 -8.07
N PRO A 18 -16.76 12.90 -8.27
CA PRO A 18 -17.41 12.45 -9.49
C PRO A 18 -16.79 13.05 -10.77
N GLY A 19 -16.50 12.20 -11.75
CA GLY A 19 -15.90 12.58 -13.03
C GLY A 19 -14.45 13.00 -12.99
N VAL A 20 -13.80 13.00 -11.81
CA VAL A 20 -12.41 13.40 -11.63
C VAL A 20 -11.57 12.27 -10.99
N SER A 21 -12.02 11.73 -9.88
CA SER A 21 -11.30 10.73 -9.07
C SER A 21 -12.24 9.71 -8.42
N ASP A 22 -13.38 9.47 -9.01
CA ASP A 22 -14.38 8.49 -8.57
C ASP A 22 -13.87 7.04 -8.59
N ASN A 23 -12.82 6.80 -9.38
CA ASN A 23 -12.12 5.53 -9.50
C ASN A 23 -10.92 5.39 -8.57
N ILE A 24 -10.66 6.35 -7.67
CA ILE A 24 -9.50 6.35 -6.77
C ILE A 24 -9.96 6.09 -5.34
N ARG A 25 -9.34 5.14 -4.68
CA ARG A 25 -9.47 4.88 -3.25
C ARG A 25 -8.15 5.14 -2.54
N VAL A 26 -8.19 5.78 -1.40
CA VAL A 26 -7.01 6.08 -0.59
C VAL A 26 -7.19 5.55 0.82
N VAL A 27 -6.23 4.74 1.25
CA VAL A 27 -6.14 4.14 2.57
C VAL A 27 -4.84 4.59 3.24
N SER A 28 -4.84 4.74 4.55
CA SER A 28 -3.63 4.90 5.36
C SER A 28 -3.67 3.92 6.52
N VAL A 29 -2.61 3.13 6.69
CA VAL A 29 -2.49 2.22 7.83
C VAL A 29 -1.60 2.86 8.88
N LEU A 30 -2.10 2.93 10.11
CA LEU A 30 -1.37 3.41 11.28
C LEU A 30 -1.21 2.25 12.27
N GLY A 31 0.01 1.91 12.60
CA GLY A 31 0.31 0.80 13.49
C GLY A 31 1.58 1.02 14.30
N ARG A 32 2.15 -0.06 14.79
CA ARG A 32 3.36 -0.06 15.62
C ARG A 32 4.60 0.43 14.86
N PHE A 33 4.68 0.10 13.56
CA PHE A 33 5.82 0.42 12.72
C PHE A 33 5.48 1.53 11.73
N LEU A 34 6.49 2.32 11.40
CA LEU A 34 6.41 3.25 10.29
C LEU A 34 6.62 2.50 8.99
N GLU A 35 5.54 2.35 8.21
CA GLU A 35 5.64 1.74 6.87
C GLU A 35 6.48 2.62 5.95
N HIS A 36 7.53 2.03 5.36
CA HIS A 36 8.46 2.74 4.50
C HIS A 36 8.61 2.08 3.12
N SER A 37 7.83 1.08 2.85
CA SER A 37 7.81 0.36 1.58
C SER A 37 7.24 1.24 0.46
N ARG A 38 7.85 1.22 -0.71
CA ARG A 38 7.32 1.83 -1.93
C ARG A 38 7.16 0.73 -2.94
N VAL A 39 5.93 0.36 -3.19
CA VAL A 39 5.56 -0.68 -4.15
C VAL A 39 4.56 -0.10 -5.13
N TYR A 40 4.80 -0.31 -6.41
CA TYR A 40 3.94 0.14 -7.49
C TYR A 40 3.53 -1.09 -8.30
N ALA A 41 2.24 -1.39 -8.34
CA ALA A 41 1.70 -2.54 -9.07
C ALA A 41 0.76 -2.05 -10.18
N PHE A 42 0.98 -2.56 -11.38
CA PHE A 42 0.18 -2.23 -12.57
C PHE A 42 -0.41 -3.50 -13.16
N PHE A 43 -1.72 -3.52 -13.30
CA PHE A 43 -2.49 -4.66 -13.81
C PHE A 43 -3.03 -4.36 -15.21
N ARG A 44 -2.77 -5.25 -16.16
CA ARG A 44 -3.30 -5.17 -17.52
C ARG A 44 -3.74 -6.55 -18.00
N GLY A 45 -5.02 -6.87 -17.87
CA GLY A 45 -5.50 -8.23 -18.08
C GLY A 45 -4.81 -9.18 -17.10
N ASP A 46 -4.19 -10.23 -17.62
CA ASP A 46 -3.45 -11.22 -16.82
C ASP A 46 -1.98 -10.81 -16.55
N GLU A 47 -1.54 -9.69 -17.14
CA GLU A 47 -0.17 -9.18 -16.93
C GLU A 47 -0.13 -8.30 -15.68
N VAL A 48 0.84 -8.59 -14.80
CA VAL A 48 1.13 -7.79 -13.60
C VAL A 48 2.58 -7.34 -13.63
N LYS A 49 2.81 -6.04 -13.55
CA LYS A 49 4.15 -5.44 -13.39
C LYS A 49 4.26 -4.81 -12.02
N VAL A 50 5.30 -5.19 -11.27
CA VAL A 50 5.58 -4.65 -9.95
C VAL A 50 6.94 -3.96 -9.97
N TYR A 51 6.99 -2.81 -9.34
CA TYR A 51 8.22 -2.04 -9.12
C TYR A 51 8.35 -1.71 -7.65
N THR A 52 9.58 -1.59 -7.17
CA THR A 52 9.89 -1.09 -5.82
C THR A 52 11.06 -0.12 -5.90
N GLY A 53 11.22 0.71 -4.88
CA GLY A 53 12.30 1.69 -4.91
C GLY A 53 12.30 2.68 -3.75
N SER A 54 13.07 3.74 -3.93
CA SER A 54 13.28 4.77 -2.90
C SER A 54 12.37 5.99 -3.04
N ALA A 55 11.75 6.19 -4.20
CA ALA A 55 10.95 7.39 -4.49
C ALA A 55 9.59 7.39 -3.79
N ASP A 56 9.27 8.47 -3.10
CA ASP A 56 7.88 8.84 -2.81
C ASP A 56 7.32 9.61 -4.03
N LEU A 57 6.01 9.55 -4.28
CA LEU A 57 5.35 10.36 -5.31
C LEU A 57 5.17 11.82 -4.82
N MET A 58 6.26 12.48 -4.51
CA MET A 58 6.31 13.85 -4.03
C MET A 58 7.25 14.69 -4.90
N PRO A 59 6.98 16.00 -5.10
CA PRO A 59 7.82 16.86 -5.93
C PRO A 59 9.31 16.78 -5.58
N ARG A 60 9.65 16.81 -4.30
CA ARG A 60 11.06 16.73 -3.86
C ARG A 60 11.77 15.43 -4.33
N ASN A 61 11.05 14.31 -4.42
CA ASN A 61 11.63 13.05 -4.87
C ASN A 61 11.73 13.01 -6.39
N LEU A 62 10.69 13.51 -7.09
CA LEU A 62 10.59 13.44 -8.55
C LEU A 62 11.41 14.51 -9.26
N ASP A 63 11.58 15.70 -8.65
CA ASP A 63 12.16 16.86 -9.30
C ASP A 63 13.58 17.18 -8.81
N THR A 64 13.94 16.83 -7.56
CA THR A 64 15.18 17.31 -6.94
C THR A 64 16.10 16.23 -6.38
N ARG A 65 15.66 14.96 -6.36
CA ARG A 65 16.45 13.84 -5.85
C ARG A 65 16.82 12.86 -6.96
N VAL A 66 17.91 12.14 -6.74
CA VAL A 66 18.21 10.94 -7.51
C VAL A 66 17.58 9.77 -6.78
N GLU A 67 16.61 9.15 -7.41
CA GLU A 67 15.85 8.03 -6.85
C GLU A 67 16.03 6.79 -7.73
N LEU A 68 15.90 5.62 -7.13
CA LEU A 68 15.97 4.35 -7.83
C LEU A 68 14.62 3.66 -7.77
N ILE A 69 14.10 3.24 -8.91
CA ILE A 69 12.94 2.35 -9.03
C ILE A 69 13.36 1.17 -9.91
N VAL A 70 13.15 -0.03 -9.42
CA VAL A 70 13.53 -1.27 -10.10
C VAL A 70 12.32 -2.15 -10.36
N PRO A 71 12.26 -2.84 -11.52
CA PRO A 71 11.25 -3.86 -11.76
C PRO A 71 11.51 -5.09 -10.88
N VAL A 72 10.45 -5.72 -10.42
CA VAL A 72 10.50 -6.98 -9.67
C VAL A 72 10.14 -8.11 -10.62
N GLU A 73 11.14 -8.79 -11.15
CA GLU A 73 10.96 -9.85 -12.16
C GLU A 73 10.75 -11.22 -11.51
N ASP A 74 11.40 -11.48 -10.36
CA ASP A 74 11.20 -12.72 -9.62
C ASP A 74 9.75 -12.86 -9.15
N ARG A 75 9.14 -14.01 -9.49
CA ARG A 75 7.72 -14.25 -9.22
C ARG A 75 7.42 -14.32 -7.72
N ALA A 76 8.27 -15.01 -6.96
CA ALA A 76 8.02 -15.19 -5.52
C ALA A 76 8.12 -13.87 -4.78
N VAL A 77 9.14 -13.05 -5.10
CA VAL A 77 9.31 -11.69 -4.53
C VAL A 77 8.14 -10.78 -4.93
N ARG A 78 7.71 -10.85 -6.19
CA ARG A 78 6.57 -10.09 -6.68
C ARG A 78 5.28 -10.45 -5.94
N ASP A 79 5.01 -11.74 -5.79
CA ASP A 79 3.81 -12.23 -5.13
C ASP A 79 3.81 -11.85 -3.63
N ASP A 80 4.97 -11.86 -2.94
CA ASP A 80 5.14 -11.36 -1.56
C ASP A 80 4.84 -9.85 -1.46
N LEU A 81 5.31 -9.04 -2.41
CA LEU A 81 5.05 -7.60 -2.41
C LEU A 81 3.58 -7.28 -2.68
N LEU A 82 2.93 -8.03 -3.57
CA LEU A 82 1.51 -7.89 -3.85
C LEU A 82 0.66 -8.28 -2.64
N ASP A 83 0.98 -9.39 -1.96
CA ASP A 83 0.33 -9.80 -0.72
C ASP A 83 0.44 -8.72 0.37
N ALA A 84 1.62 -8.12 0.53
CA ALA A 84 1.81 -7.03 1.49
C ALA A 84 0.94 -5.80 1.16
N VAL A 85 0.86 -5.41 -0.12
CA VAL A 85 -0.01 -4.30 -0.57
C VAL A 85 -1.48 -4.63 -0.34
N GLU A 86 -1.92 -5.83 -0.70
CA GLU A 86 -3.31 -6.26 -0.51
C GLU A 86 -3.71 -6.26 0.97
N ARG A 87 -2.84 -6.77 1.85
CA ARG A 87 -3.07 -6.73 3.31
C ARG A 87 -3.24 -5.31 3.83
N CYS A 88 -2.44 -4.35 3.34
CA CYS A 88 -2.62 -2.94 3.69
C CYS A 88 -3.99 -2.39 3.26
N LEU A 89 -4.47 -2.79 2.07
CA LEU A 89 -5.75 -2.31 1.54
C LEU A 89 -6.97 -2.90 2.27
N VAL A 90 -6.84 -4.10 2.85
CA VAL A 90 -7.91 -4.79 3.58
C VAL A 90 -7.81 -4.70 5.10
N ASP A 91 -6.73 -4.10 5.62
CA ASP A 91 -6.57 -3.83 7.05
C ASP A 91 -7.77 -3.06 7.61
N ASP A 92 -8.25 -3.46 8.78
CA ASP A 92 -9.33 -2.75 9.50
C ASP A 92 -8.98 -2.45 10.97
N ALA A 93 -7.87 -2.97 11.46
CA ALA A 93 -7.39 -2.72 12.82
C ALA A 93 -6.71 -1.35 12.95
N GLY A 94 -5.90 -0.97 11.95
CA GLY A 94 -5.14 0.27 11.92
C GLY A 94 -5.46 1.20 10.77
N ALA A 95 -6.34 0.82 9.85
CA ALA A 95 -6.59 1.56 8.62
C ALA A 95 -7.59 2.71 8.76
N TRP A 96 -7.34 3.71 7.91
CA TRP A 96 -8.17 4.91 7.74
C TRP A 96 -8.45 5.10 6.25
N ASP A 97 -9.67 5.41 5.89
CA ASP A 97 -10.08 5.76 4.54
C ASP A 97 -10.15 7.29 4.38
N LEU A 98 -9.61 7.80 3.28
CA LEU A 98 -9.72 9.22 2.93
C LEU A 98 -10.99 9.45 2.10
N GLY A 99 -11.86 10.35 2.58
CA GLY A 99 -13.06 10.76 1.87
C GLY A 99 -12.83 11.93 0.90
N PRO A 100 -13.84 12.23 0.04
CA PRO A 100 -13.78 13.34 -0.92
C PRO A 100 -13.69 14.71 -0.26
N GLU A 101 -14.12 14.83 0.99
CA GLU A 101 -14.05 16.05 1.80
C GLU A 101 -12.72 16.23 2.52
N ARG A 102 -11.69 15.42 2.15
CA ARG A 102 -10.37 15.38 2.80
C ARG A 102 -10.43 15.01 4.28
N THR A 103 -11.44 14.26 4.67
CA THR A 103 -11.59 13.72 6.03
C THR A 103 -11.13 12.28 6.06
N TRP A 104 -10.31 11.95 7.05
CA TRP A 104 -9.91 10.59 7.35
C TRP A 104 -10.91 9.95 8.30
N VAL A 105 -11.41 8.79 7.92
CA VAL A 105 -12.35 8.00 8.74
C VAL A 105 -11.67 6.68 9.10
N ARG A 106 -11.54 6.41 10.39
CA ARG A 106 -10.99 5.15 10.87
C ARG A 106 -11.96 4.02 10.56
N ARG A 107 -11.45 2.91 10.04
CA ARG A 107 -12.26 1.70 9.87
C ARG A 107 -12.65 1.12 11.21
N THR A 108 -13.81 0.47 11.24
CA THR A 108 -14.26 -0.30 12.40
C THR A 108 -13.83 -1.74 12.20
N PRO A 109 -13.04 -2.32 13.11
CA PRO A 109 -12.65 -3.72 13.03
C PRO A 109 -13.84 -4.66 12.96
N GLY A 110 -13.77 -5.64 12.07
CA GLY A 110 -14.73 -6.73 11.97
C GLY A 110 -14.62 -7.73 13.13
N PRO A 111 -15.40 -8.84 13.07
CA PRO A 111 -15.30 -9.93 14.06
C PRO A 111 -13.92 -10.60 14.08
N GLU A 112 -13.25 -10.62 12.95
CA GLU A 112 -11.88 -11.11 12.77
C GLU A 112 -11.02 -9.96 12.23
N PRO A 113 -10.48 -9.10 13.12
CA PRO A 113 -9.72 -7.94 12.70
C PRO A 113 -8.47 -8.29 11.90
N ARG A 114 -8.26 -7.57 10.82
CA ARG A 114 -7.09 -7.67 9.96
C ARG A 114 -6.08 -6.60 10.36
N ASP A 115 -4.93 -7.02 10.87
CA ASP A 115 -3.80 -6.17 11.26
C ASP A 115 -2.61 -6.57 10.39
N VAL A 116 -2.33 -5.80 9.35
CA VAL A 116 -1.28 -6.10 8.38
C VAL A 116 0.09 -6.24 9.03
N GLN A 117 0.43 -5.39 9.98
CA GLN A 117 1.75 -5.42 10.63
C GLN A 117 1.93 -6.70 11.46
N ARG A 118 0.90 -7.09 12.19
CA ARG A 118 0.88 -8.33 12.96
C ARG A 118 0.93 -9.55 12.04
N GLU A 119 0.13 -9.57 10.97
CA GLU A 119 0.07 -10.67 10.01
C GLU A 119 1.43 -10.88 9.33
N LEU A 120 2.07 -9.79 8.86
CA LEU A 120 3.37 -9.86 8.23
C LEU A 120 4.47 -10.29 9.22
N MET A 121 4.45 -9.80 10.46
CA MET A 121 5.39 -10.24 11.50
C MET A 121 5.30 -11.74 11.75
N ILE A 122 4.09 -12.28 11.90
CA ILE A 122 3.87 -13.72 12.12
C ILE A 122 4.36 -14.52 10.91
N GLY A 123 3.98 -14.12 9.70
CA GLY A 123 4.39 -14.80 8.46
C GLY A 123 5.90 -14.81 8.26
N HIS A 124 6.58 -13.68 8.50
CA HIS A 124 8.04 -13.60 8.39
C HIS A 124 8.75 -14.43 9.47
N ALA A 125 8.24 -14.43 10.71
CA ALA A 125 8.81 -15.25 11.76
C ALA A 125 8.69 -16.76 11.47
N ALA A 126 7.56 -17.20 10.93
CA ALA A 126 7.35 -18.58 10.51
C ALA A 126 8.34 -18.99 9.40
N ARG A 127 8.48 -18.18 8.34
CA ARG A 127 9.44 -18.42 7.24
C ARG A 127 10.89 -18.47 7.74
N ALA A 128 11.27 -17.62 8.67
CA ALA A 128 12.61 -17.64 9.25
C ALA A 128 12.88 -18.91 10.05
N ALA A 129 11.89 -19.45 10.76
CA ALA A 129 12.00 -20.70 11.50
C ALA A 129 12.13 -21.94 10.60
N GLU A 130 11.48 -21.93 9.44
CA GLU A 130 11.57 -23.01 8.44
C GLU A 130 12.91 -23.03 7.70
N ALA A 131 13.60 -21.89 7.60
CA ALA A 131 14.88 -21.74 6.94
C ALA A 131 16.10 -22.03 7.85
N SER A 132 15.89 -22.27 9.14
CA SER A 132 16.91 -22.53 10.15
C SER A 132 17.09 -24.02 10.43
#